data_9fd0ff5ce9163c26bab9aa0fca417206
#
_entry.id   9fd0ff5ce9163c26bab9aa0fca417206
#
_cell.length_a   1.000
_cell.length_b   1.000
_cell.length_c   1.000
_cell.angle_alpha   90.00
_cell.angle_beta   90.00
_cell.angle_gamma   90.00
#
_symmetry.space_group_name_H-M   'P 1'
#
loop_
_entity.id
_entity.type
_entity.pdbx_description
1 polymer ?
#
loop_
_entity_poly.entity_id
_entity_poly.type
_entity_poly.pdbx_seq_one_letter_code
_entity_poly.pdbx_strand_id
1 'polypeptide(L)'
;QLRFPFTIIDKIKNKIAGSTSLGNYSIKDKRIEIGWTWLGKEFWRTGLNQHCKKLLIDFAFEKLDVERVEFKTDALNIAARKALLKINAIEEGILRSHTLMHDGRRRDTIYYSILKNEWINR
;
A
#
# COMPACT_ATOMS: atom_id res chain seq x y z
N GLN A 1 12.04 -9.70 8.60
CA GLN A 1 11.81 -9.17 7.25
C GLN A 1 12.22 -7.72 7.18
N LEU A 2 12.87 -7.34 6.08
CA LEU A 2 13.28 -5.96 5.86
C LEU A 2 12.11 -5.12 5.37
N ARG A 3 12.03 -3.92 5.92
CA ARG A 3 11.04 -2.94 5.54
C ARG A 3 11.77 -1.60 5.33
N PHE A 4 11.45 -0.92 4.23
CA PHE A 4 12.08 0.34 3.86
C PHE A 4 11.08 1.48 4.03
N PRO A 5 11.13 2.22 5.15
CA PRO A 5 10.21 3.31 5.39
C PRO A 5 10.57 4.57 4.60
N PHE A 6 9.53 5.30 4.20
CA PHE A 6 9.65 6.59 3.51
C PHE A 6 8.83 7.62 4.27
N THR A 7 9.41 8.79 4.48
CA THR A 7 8.70 9.93 5.05
C THR A 7 7.89 10.61 3.95
N ILE A 8 6.61 10.84 4.22
CA ILE A 8 5.73 11.57 3.31
C ILE A 8 5.78 13.05 3.69
N ILE A 9 6.13 13.90 2.72
CA ILE A 9 6.19 15.34 2.90
C ILE A 9 5.16 16.00 2.00
N ASP A 10 4.28 16.81 2.58
CA ASP A 10 3.37 17.64 1.81
C ASP A 10 4.11 18.92 1.44
N LYS A 11 4.44 19.07 0.15
CA LYS A 11 5.21 20.21 -0.33
C LYS A 11 4.43 21.53 -0.32
N ILE A 12 3.11 21.45 -0.42
CA ILE A 12 2.26 22.64 -0.40
C ILE A 12 2.29 23.27 0.98
N LYS A 13 2.11 22.45 2.02
CA LYS A 13 2.14 22.92 3.42
C LYS A 13 3.54 22.91 4.02
N ASN A 14 4.51 22.32 3.32
CA ASN A 14 5.89 22.16 3.79
C ASN A 14 5.95 21.47 5.15
N LYS A 15 5.23 20.36 5.30
CA LYS A 15 5.12 19.60 6.54
C LYS A 15 5.32 18.13 6.32
N ILE A 16 5.81 17.44 7.34
CA ILE A 16 5.80 15.98 7.39
C ILE A 16 4.35 15.52 7.57
N ALA A 17 3.86 14.74 6.62
CA ALA A 17 2.48 14.27 6.61
C ALA A 17 2.31 12.89 7.24
N GLY A 18 3.33 12.04 7.16
CA GLY A 18 3.26 10.69 7.66
C GLY A 18 4.38 9.81 7.14
N SER A 19 4.13 8.52 7.07
CA SER A 19 5.10 7.58 6.52
C SER A 19 4.39 6.44 5.79
N THR A 20 5.14 5.81 4.91
CA THR A 20 4.73 4.59 4.23
C THR A 20 5.96 3.72 4.03
N SER A 21 5.79 2.47 3.65
CA SER A 21 6.93 1.57 3.54
C SER A 21 6.79 0.64 2.35
N LEU A 22 7.95 0.22 1.84
CA LEU A 22 8.09 -0.94 0.97
C LEU A 22 8.58 -2.11 1.82
N GLY A 23 8.06 -3.29 1.60
CA GLY A 23 8.46 -4.46 2.36
C GLY A 23 8.20 -5.74 1.60
N ASN A 24 8.59 -6.86 2.20
CA ASN A 24 8.39 -8.18 1.63
C ASN A 24 8.90 -8.28 0.17
N TYR A 25 10.05 -7.65 -0.08
CA TYR A 25 10.64 -7.62 -1.41
C TYR A 25 11.27 -8.96 -1.74
N SER A 26 10.82 -9.57 -2.83
CA SER A 26 11.42 -10.78 -3.37
C SER A 26 12.00 -10.47 -4.75
N ILE A 27 13.32 -10.45 -4.84
CA ILE A 27 14.00 -10.24 -6.12
C ILE A 27 13.71 -11.41 -7.05
N LYS A 28 13.74 -12.62 -6.51
CA LYS A 28 13.50 -13.85 -7.28
C LYS A 28 12.09 -13.86 -7.86
N ASP A 29 11.09 -13.59 -7.04
CA ASP A 29 9.69 -13.65 -7.46
C ASP A 29 9.18 -12.35 -8.05
N LYS A 30 10.02 -11.32 -8.04
CA LYS A 30 9.71 -9.99 -8.62
C LYS A 30 8.42 -9.40 -8.06
N ARG A 31 8.31 -9.39 -6.74
CA ARG A 31 7.15 -8.78 -6.05
C ARG A 31 7.60 -7.96 -4.86
N ILE A 32 6.77 -6.99 -4.50
CA ILE A 32 7.00 -6.14 -3.33
C ILE A 32 5.65 -5.72 -2.76
N GLU A 33 5.63 -5.42 -1.46
CA GLU A 33 4.43 -4.93 -0.78
C GLU A 33 4.60 -3.45 -0.45
N ILE A 34 3.55 -2.64 -0.69
CA ILE A 34 3.45 -1.27 -0.20
C ILE A 34 2.46 -1.30 0.96
N GLY A 35 2.87 -0.75 2.10
CA GLY A 35 2.00 -0.76 3.27
C GLY A 35 2.58 0.02 4.43
N TRP A 36 2.10 -0.30 5.64
CA TRP A 36 2.51 0.36 6.87
C TRP A 36 2.34 1.88 6.75
N THR A 37 1.27 2.31 6.08
CA THR A 37 1.03 3.72 5.78
C THR A 37 0.33 4.39 6.95
N TRP A 38 0.84 5.54 7.32
CA TRP A 38 0.24 6.38 8.34
C TRP A 38 0.26 7.83 7.87
N LEU A 39 -0.86 8.54 8.04
CA LEU A 39 -0.98 9.96 7.73
C LEU A 39 -1.58 10.71 8.90
N GLY A 40 -1.08 11.90 9.17
CA GLY A 40 -1.70 12.82 10.11
C GLY A 40 -3.11 13.18 9.65
N LYS A 41 -3.99 13.42 10.61
CA LYS A 41 -5.42 13.67 10.37
C LYS A 41 -5.69 14.79 9.37
N GLU A 42 -4.88 15.84 9.41
CA GLU A 42 -5.06 17.00 8.52
C GLU A 42 -4.85 16.67 7.05
N PHE A 43 -4.19 15.52 6.76
CA PHE A 43 -3.91 15.10 5.39
C PHE A 43 -4.88 14.04 4.87
N TRP A 44 -5.83 13.60 5.71
CA TRP A 44 -6.84 12.64 5.27
C TRP A 44 -7.74 13.27 4.21
N ARG A 45 -8.10 12.49 3.19
CA ARG A 45 -9.00 12.90 2.11
C ARG A 45 -8.49 14.09 1.29
N THR A 46 -7.19 14.32 1.30
CA THR A 46 -6.58 15.40 0.51
C THR A 46 -6.05 14.90 -0.85
N GLY A 47 -6.07 13.58 -1.08
CA GLY A 47 -5.46 12.97 -2.27
C GLY A 47 -3.98 12.68 -2.08
N LEU A 48 -3.37 13.10 -0.98
CA LEU A 48 -1.93 12.92 -0.75
C LEU A 48 -1.55 11.45 -0.67
N ASN A 49 -2.32 10.64 0.05
CA ASN A 49 -2.05 9.20 0.19
C ASN A 49 -2.07 8.51 -1.17
N GLN A 50 -3.07 8.81 -1.99
CA GLN A 50 -3.18 8.22 -3.32
C GLN A 50 -2.02 8.63 -4.22
N HIS A 51 -1.62 9.90 -4.17
CA HIS A 51 -0.49 10.40 -4.91
C HIS A 51 0.81 9.69 -4.49
N CYS A 52 1.05 9.54 -3.20
CA CYS A 52 2.23 8.84 -2.69
C CYS A 52 2.25 7.38 -3.12
N LYS A 53 1.11 6.70 -3.08
CA LYS A 53 1.01 5.32 -3.56
C LYS A 53 1.40 5.22 -5.04
N LYS A 54 0.91 6.14 -5.87
CA LYS A 54 1.25 6.15 -7.29
C LYS A 54 2.75 6.32 -7.51
N LEU A 55 3.39 7.22 -6.77
CA LEU A 55 4.83 7.41 -6.86
C LEU A 55 5.61 6.15 -6.48
N LEU A 56 5.19 5.46 -5.43
CA LEU A 56 5.86 4.23 -4.99
C LEU A 56 5.61 3.08 -5.96
N ILE A 57 4.44 3.00 -6.56
CA ILE A 57 4.13 1.99 -7.56
C ILE A 57 5.00 2.21 -8.81
N ASP A 58 5.12 3.46 -9.27
CA ASP A 58 6.00 3.80 -10.38
C ASP A 58 7.45 3.41 -10.07
N PHE A 59 7.93 3.75 -8.87
CA PHE A 59 9.27 3.40 -8.44
C PHE A 59 9.49 1.88 -8.44
N ALA A 60 8.53 1.14 -7.91
CA ALA A 60 8.63 -0.32 -7.85
C ALA A 60 8.73 -0.95 -9.25
N PHE A 61 7.89 -0.51 -10.17
CA PHE A 61 7.92 -1.07 -11.52
C PHE A 61 9.10 -0.58 -12.35
N GLU A 62 9.46 0.69 -12.23
CA GLU A 62 10.51 1.29 -13.07
C GLU A 62 11.92 1.04 -12.55
N LYS A 63 12.12 1.14 -11.23
CA LYS A 63 13.46 1.06 -10.63
C LYS A 63 13.77 -0.28 -10.01
N LEU A 64 12.79 -0.92 -9.39
CA LEU A 64 12.99 -2.24 -8.77
C LEU A 64 12.65 -3.38 -9.71
N ASP A 65 12.04 -3.08 -10.85
CA ASP A 65 11.72 -4.05 -11.91
C ASP A 65 10.88 -5.23 -11.40
N VAL A 66 9.94 -4.95 -10.49
CA VAL A 66 9.02 -5.99 -10.04
C VAL A 66 7.91 -6.21 -11.07
N GLU A 67 7.29 -7.39 -11.00
CA GLU A 67 6.12 -7.73 -11.83
C GLU A 67 4.82 -7.55 -11.06
N ARG A 68 4.90 -7.49 -9.74
CA ARG A 68 3.73 -7.46 -8.86
C ARG A 68 3.97 -6.53 -7.68
N VAL A 69 3.00 -5.64 -7.43
CA VAL A 69 2.93 -4.84 -6.21
C VAL A 69 1.73 -5.32 -5.42
N GLU A 70 1.96 -5.66 -4.15
CA GLU A 70 0.95 -6.18 -3.24
C GLU A 70 0.52 -5.13 -2.24
N PHE A 71 -0.74 -5.23 -1.83
CA PHE A 71 -1.31 -4.47 -0.72
C PHE A 71 -2.12 -5.41 0.13
N LYS A 72 -2.14 -5.16 1.43
CA LYS A 72 -3.05 -5.89 2.32
C LYS A 72 -3.65 -4.94 3.33
N THR A 73 -4.86 -5.22 3.76
CA THR A 73 -5.54 -4.42 4.76
C THR A 73 -6.52 -5.28 5.56
N ASP A 74 -6.95 -4.74 6.68
CA ASP A 74 -8.04 -5.32 7.45
C ASP A 74 -9.31 -5.32 6.61
N ALA A 75 -10.00 -6.45 6.53
CA ALA A 75 -11.24 -6.55 5.76
C ALA A 75 -12.31 -5.57 6.24
N LEU A 76 -12.23 -5.12 7.49
CA LEU A 76 -13.16 -4.13 8.05
C LEU A 76 -12.78 -2.68 7.69
N ASN A 77 -11.58 -2.46 7.17
CA ASN A 77 -11.13 -1.11 6.82
C ASN A 77 -11.68 -0.70 5.45
N ILE A 78 -12.91 -0.21 5.46
CA ILE A 78 -13.62 0.16 4.22
C ILE A 78 -12.92 1.30 3.49
N ALA A 79 -12.39 2.28 4.20
CA ALA A 79 -11.69 3.41 3.59
C ALA A 79 -10.45 2.96 2.82
N ALA A 80 -9.64 2.07 3.39
CA ALA A 80 -8.47 1.52 2.73
C ALA A 80 -8.86 0.68 1.51
N ARG A 81 -9.90 -0.14 1.63
CA ARG A 81 -10.39 -0.95 0.53
C ARG A 81 -10.84 -0.09 -0.65
N LYS A 82 -11.59 0.99 -0.37
CA LYS A 82 -12.02 1.93 -1.41
C LYS A 82 -10.82 2.62 -2.07
N ALA A 83 -9.83 3.03 -1.27
CA ALA A 83 -8.65 3.69 -1.80
C ALA A 83 -7.87 2.77 -2.76
N LEU A 84 -7.77 1.48 -2.45
CA LEU A 84 -7.10 0.51 -3.31
C LEU A 84 -7.87 0.29 -4.62
N LEU A 85 -9.19 0.25 -4.57
CA LEU A 85 -10.00 0.14 -5.78
C LEU A 85 -9.85 1.37 -6.68
N LYS A 86 -9.68 2.57 -6.10
CA LYS A 86 -9.48 3.80 -6.87
C LYS A 86 -8.21 3.79 -7.70
N ILE A 87 -7.18 3.08 -7.27
CA ILE A 87 -5.95 2.95 -8.06
C ILE A 87 -5.96 1.67 -8.92
N ASN A 88 -7.12 1.06 -9.07
CA ASN A 88 -7.35 -0.13 -9.88
C ASN A 88 -6.62 -1.37 -9.40
N ALA A 89 -6.34 -1.45 -8.10
CA ALA A 89 -5.82 -2.68 -7.51
C ALA A 89 -6.93 -3.75 -7.56
N ILE A 90 -6.52 -4.97 -7.82
CA ILE A 90 -7.44 -6.11 -7.93
C ILE A 90 -7.49 -6.86 -6.62
N GLU A 91 -8.68 -7.08 -6.11
CA GLU A 91 -8.90 -7.87 -4.91
C GLU A 91 -8.65 -9.34 -5.22
N GLU A 92 -7.81 -10.00 -4.41
CA GLU A 92 -7.42 -11.39 -4.66
C GLU A 92 -8.04 -12.37 -3.70
N GLY A 93 -8.39 -11.95 -2.51
CA GLY A 93 -9.01 -12.83 -1.55
C GLY A 93 -8.84 -12.39 -0.11
N ILE A 94 -9.52 -13.10 0.77
CA ILE A 94 -9.53 -12.82 2.19
C ILE A 94 -8.94 -14.01 2.94
N LEU A 95 -7.96 -13.74 3.80
CA LEU A 95 -7.40 -14.74 4.70
C LEU A 95 -8.12 -14.58 6.04
N ARG A 96 -8.96 -15.57 6.39
CA ARG A 96 -9.78 -15.53 7.59
C ARG A 96 -8.94 -15.76 8.83
N SER A 97 -9.21 -14.98 9.89
CA SER A 97 -8.52 -15.10 11.18
C SER A 97 -7.01 -15.10 11.03
N HIS A 98 -6.53 -14.16 10.23
CA HIS A 98 -5.14 -14.13 9.75
C HIS A 98 -4.17 -13.55 10.79
N THR A 99 -4.63 -12.55 11.56
CA THR A 99 -3.76 -11.82 12.48
C THR A 99 -4.46 -11.60 13.81
N LEU A 100 -3.74 -11.83 14.91
CA LEU A 100 -4.21 -11.45 16.24
C LEU A 100 -3.88 -9.98 16.47
N MET A 101 -4.92 -9.17 16.65
CA MET A 101 -4.75 -7.74 16.96
C MET A 101 -4.48 -7.56 18.45
N HIS A 102 -3.87 -6.42 18.81
CA HIS A 102 -3.49 -6.18 20.21
C HIS A 102 -4.69 -6.05 21.16
N ASP A 103 -5.89 -5.80 20.65
CA ASP A 103 -7.12 -5.76 21.43
C ASP A 103 -7.76 -7.15 21.60
N GLY A 104 -7.12 -8.19 21.11
CA GLY A 104 -7.63 -9.57 21.16
C GLY A 104 -8.51 -9.99 20.00
N ARG A 105 -8.86 -9.05 19.11
CA ARG A 105 -9.67 -9.36 17.92
C ARG A 105 -8.85 -10.13 16.89
N ARG A 106 -9.44 -11.15 16.27
CA ARG A 106 -8.85 -11.81 15.12
C ARG A 106 -9.21 -11.02 13.86
N ARG A 107 -8.20 -10.68 13.08
CA ARG A 107 -8.37 -9.88 11.87
C ARG A 107 -8.43 -10.79 10.65
N ASP A 108 -9.44 -10.57 9.80
CA ASP A 108 -9.41 -11.11 8.44
C ASP A 108 -8.63 -10.12 7.57
N THR A 109 -7.69 -10.63 6.79
CA THR A 109 -6.83 -9.81 5.95
C THR A 109 -7.22 -10.00 4.49
N ILE A 110 -7.47 -8.89 3.81
CA ILE A 110 -7.78 -8.91 2.39
C ILE A 110 -6.55 -8.45 1.60
N TYR A 111 -6.24 -9.17 0.51
CA TYR A 111 -5.10 -8.92 -0.36
C TYR A 111 -5.54 -8.30 -1.67
N TYR A 112 -4.73 -7.35 -2.14
CA TYR A 112 -4.89 -6.69 -3.44
C TYR A 112 -3.56 -6.69 -4.16
N SER A 113 -3.60 -6.57 -5.48
CA SER A 113 -2.38 -6.46 -6.27
C SER A 113 -2.58 -5.59 -7.49
N ILE A 114 -1.45 -5.10 -8.01
CA ILE A 114 -1.35 -4.48 -9.32
C ILE A 114 -0.19 -5.17 -10.03
N LEU A 115 -0.41 -5.62 -11.25
CA LEU A 115 0.64 -6.18 -12.07
C LEU A 115 1.26 -5.12 -12.96
N LYS A 116 2.53 -5.29 -13.33
CA LYS A 116 3.28 -4.31 -14.12
C LYS A 116 2.56 -3.94 -15.42
N ASN A 117 2.09 -4.95 -16.16
CA ASN A 117 1.43 -4.70 -17.44
C ASN A 117 0.10 -3.96 -17.26
N GLU A 118 -0.62 -4.19 -16.16
CA GLU A 118 -1.84 -3.45 -15.85
C GLU A 118 -1.54 -1.97 -15.59
N TRP A 119 -0.46 -1.70 -14.88
CA TRP A 119 -0.08 -0.34 -14.53
C TRP A 119 0.41 0.46 -15.74
N ILE A 120 1.24 -0.16 -16.57
CA ILE A 120 1.80 0.47 -17.77
C ILE A 120 0.70 0.77 -18.79
N ASN A 121 -0.31 -0.10 -18.90
CA ASN A 121 -1.37 0.01 -19.90
C ASN A 121 -2.66 0.67 -19.37
N ARG A 122 -2.59 1.33 -18.21
CA ARG A 122 -3.75 2.01 -17.65
C ARG A 122 -4.19 3.23 -18.45
#